data_fc193ed4bb27f1cd27b104b0f697c894
#
_entry.id   fc193ed4bb27f1cd27b104b0f697c894
#
_cell.length_a   1.000
_cell.length_b   1.000
_cell.length_c   1.000
_cell.angle_alpha   90.00
_cell.angle_beta   90.00
_cell.angle_gamma   90.00
#
_symmetry.space_group_name_H-M   'P 1'
#
loop_
_entity.id
_entity.type
_entity.pdbx_description
1 polymer ?
#
loop_
_entity_poly.entity_id
_entity_poly.type
_entity_poly.pdbx_seq_one_letter_code
_entity_poly.pdbx_strand_id
1 'polypeptide(L)'
;MRNEDGSDLERIAKQLGVKCRIVNPTEGNRNFKACQHFLDKINADGSAECKSLPEIKWFISTDVVQGHNLLLLNDLYVEPEDSFQLPRLDPETVMVLFPTSGSTGESKFVPHTHHESMIFGYHLKERMEFEPDDVIYNERRMTWIGGFPYMLPINGVKVVTKTAPISSLEEHCKFTYDAIITEKCNIAGINPPTVHGMVDLFSKMSPKPPVILRNIHTGGRPVAATCMDAIGLVTEKVTIAYGSSEGGFFTFNSVTKKEDYIPHSSGRPNAGVELKVIGDDGFMVEKGIAGSIYVRTPCMMQAYFNNEAKTKEVFTSTRWMNTGDVGYITNDDQLVVNGRQSDIILQYGRLLIPSQIEDVIKIHPDVFDVVAVPVPDDSAFEKVCACVVPLPGRTVTPEDIQKFYFEPIMPFVQEAFSYDSVEYVVIFDEFPTLYTGKPNKRALKTMVLEKLGKA
;
A
#
# COMPACT_ATOMS: atom_id res chain seq x y z
N MET A 1 2.34 -3.41 -13.35
CA MET A 1 2.73 -3.67 -14.74
C MET A 1 1.98 -4.92 -15.15
N ARG A 2 1.02 -4.79 -16.06
CA ARG A 2 -0.03 -5.81 -16.26
C ARG A 2 -0.02 -6.44 -17.64
N ASN A 3 0.62 -5.78 -18.59
CA ASN A 3 0.66 -6.32 -19.93
C ASN A 3 1.85 -7.26 -20.06
N GLU A 4 1.58 -8.51 -20.38
CA GLU A 4 2.61 -9.52 -20.65
C GLU A 4 3.48 -9.16 -21.86
N ASP A 5 2.98 -8.22 -22.68
CA ASP A 5 3.64 -7.70 -23.89
C ASP A 5 4.70 -6.61 -23.62
N GLY A 6 4.88 -6.17 -22.38
CA GLY A 6 5.88 -5.15 -22.02
C GLY A 6 5.54 -3.71 -22.38
N SER A 7 4.38 -3.44 -22.99
CA SER A 7 3.99 -2.09 -23.45
C SER A 7 3.95 -1.05 -22.34
N ASP A 8 3.52 -1.43 -21.14
CA ASP A 8 3.55 -0.54 -19.97
C ASP A 8 4.98 -0.20 -19.53
N LEU A 9 5.90 -1.17 -19.58
CA LEU A 9 7.32 -0.95 -19.26
C LEU A 9 7.98 -0.02 -20.26
N GLU A 10 7.72 -0.23 -21.55
CA GLU A 10 8.24 0.60 -22.63
C GLU A 10 7.74 2.05 -22.49
N ARG A 11 6.44 2.24 -22.28
CA ARG A 11 5.83 3.56 -22.07
C ARG A 11 6.45 4.28 -20.85
N ILE A 12 6.61 3.59 -19.73
CA ILE A 12 7.23 4.12 -18.50
C ILE A 12 8.70 4.49 -18.74
N ALA A 13 9.46 3.59 -19.38
CA ALA A 13 10.87 3.84 -19.67
C ALA A 13 11.06 5.07 -20.57
N LYS A 14 10.19 5.25 -21.58
CA LYS A 14 10.18 6.42 -22.44
C LYS A 14 9.81 7.69 -21.69
N GLN A 15 8.77 7.65 -20.86
CA GLN A 15 8.31 8.81 -20.06
C GLN A 15 9.40 9.30 -19.09
N LEU A 16 10.18 8.37 -18.52
CA LEU A 16 11.21 8.66 -17.53
C LEU A 16 12.61 8.89 -18.14
N GLY A 17 12.81 8.66 -19.43
CA GLY A 17 14.14 8.75 -20.06
C GLY A 17 15.14 7.76 -19.45
N VAL A 18 14.70 6.50 -19.24
CA VAL A 18 15.51 5.46 -18.58
C VAL A 18 16.75 5.15 -19.40
N LYS A 19 17.94 5.23 -18.79
CA LYS A 19 19.23 4.95 -19.45
C LYS A 19 19.79 3.58 -19.14
N CYS A 20 19.42 3.01 -18.02
CA CYS A 20 19.88 1.71 -17.56
C CYS A 20 18.72 0.92 -16.92
N ARG A 21 18.68 -0.37 -17.18
CA ARG A 21 17.71 -1.28 -16.60
C ARG A 21 18.41 -2.42 -15.88
N ILE A 22 18.14 -2.60 -14.59
CA ILE A 22 18.56 -3.81 -13.86
C ILE A 22 17.41 -4.81 -13.92
N VAL A 23 17.71 -6.03 -14.30
CA VAL A 23 16.75 -7.12 -14.48
C VAL A 23 17.16 -8.35 -13.69
N ASN A 24 16.18 -9.06 -13.17
CA ASN A 24 16.37 -10.40 -12.62
C ASN A 24 15.84 -11.41 -13.66
N PRO A 25 16.68 -12.27 -14.21
CA PRO A 25 16.32 -13.20 -15.28
C PRO A 25 15.70 -14.51 -14.78
N THR A 26 15.46 -14.67 -13.48
CA THR A 26 14.92 -15.90 -12.89
C THR A 26 13.72 -16.40 -13.69
N GLU A 27 13.66 -17.71 -13.90
CA GLU A 27 12.58 -18.34 -14.65
C GLU A 27 11.20 -17.95 -14.08
N GLY A 28 10.28 -17.54 -14.97
CA GLY A 28 8.98 -16.97 -14.57
C GLY A 28 8.98 -15.47 -14.28
N ASN A 29 10.12 -14.78 -14.30
CA ASN A 29 10.15 -13.33 -14.12
C ASN A 29 9.55 -12.60 -15.35
N ARG A 30 8.30 -12.21 -15.24
CA ARG A 30 7.55 -11.50 -16.31
C ARG A 30 8.23 -10.20 -16.74
N ASN A 31 8.97 -9.53 -15.84
CA ASN A 31 9.64 -8.25 -16.16
C ASN A 31 10.79 -8.43 -17.15
N PHE A 32 11.54 -9.54 -17.08
CA PHE A 32 12.59 -9.80 -18.06
C PHE A 32 11.99 -10.15 -19.43
N LYS A 33 10.97 -11.02 -19.48
CA LYS A 33 10.23 -11.31 -20.72
C LYS A 33 9.67 -10.05 -21.36
N ALA A 34 9.07 -9.16 -20.56
CA ALA A 34 8.56 -7.88 -21.03
C ALA A 34 9.66 -6.98 -21.60
N CYS A 35 10.88 -7.00 -21.06
CA CYS A 35 12.01 -6.25 -21.62
C CYS A 35 12.49 -6.80 -22.99
N GLN A 36 12.33 -8.09 -23.23
CA GLN A 36 12.74 -8.71 -24.51
C GLN A 36 11.95 -8.17 -25.70
N HIS A 37 10.74 -7.65 -25.50
CA HIS A 37 9.92 -7.09 -26.58
C HIS A 37 10.51 -5.80 -27.20
N PHE A 38 11.28 -5.03 -26.43
CA PHE A 38 11.89 -3.78 -26.92
C PHE A 38 13.42 -3.78 -26.96
N LEU A 39 14.04 -4.89 -26.56
CA LEU A 39 15.49 -5.09 -26.66
C LEU A 39 15.84 -5.66 -28.03
N ASP A 40 16.42 -4.84 -28.92
CA ASP A 40 16.79 -5.27 -30.28
C ASP A 40 18.11 -6.05 -30.29
N LYS A 41 19.14 -5.56 -29.59
CA LYS A 41 20.47 -6.14 -29.62
C LYS A 41 21.26 -5.82 -28.34
N ILE A 42 22.15 -6.75 -27.98
CA ILE A 42 23.20 -6.53 -26.98
C ILE A 42 24.55 -6.64 -27.69
N ASN A 43 25.39 -5.61 -27.56
CA ASN A 43 26.70 -5.54 -28.15
C ASN A 43 27.74 -6.32 -27.32
N ALA A 44 28.95 -6.49 -27.88
CA ALA A 44 30.03 -7.21 -27.20
C ALA A 44 30.50 -6.54 -25.90
N ASP A 45 30.35 -5.23 -25.78
CA ASP A 45 30.67 -4.44 -24.58
C ASP A 45 29.53 -4.43 -23.53
N GLY A 46 28.44 -5.17 -23.80
CA GLY A 46 27.26 -5.22 -22.93
C GLY A 46 26.30 -4.06 -23.11
N SER A 47 26.58 -3.11 -24.00
CA SER A 47 25.63 -2.04 -24.33
C SER A 47 24.43 -2.60 -25.10
N ALA A 48 23.27 -1.96 -24.92
CA ALA A 48 22.00 -2.37 -25.52
C ALA A 48 21.55 -1.41 -26.61
N GLU A 49 20.92 -1.94 -27.63
CA GLU A 49 20.22 -1.19 -28.66
C GLU A 49 18.72 -1.45 -28.52
N CYS A 50 17.95 -0.37 -28.37
CA CYS A 50 16.49 -0.40 -28.27
C CYS A 50 15.93 0.68 -29.19
N LYS A 51 15.43 0.31 -30.37
CA LYS A 51 14.94 1.29 -31.37
C LYS A 51 13.79 2.14 -30.83
N SER A 52 12.90 1.54 -30.06
CA SER A 52 11.77 2.26 -29.46
C SER A 52 12.17 3.09 -28.22
N LEU A 53 13.32 2.81 -27.61
CA LEU A 53 13.84 3.43 -26.40
C LEU A 53 15.33 3.78 -26.54
N PRO A 54 15.70 4.73 -27.41
CA PRO A 54 17.11 5.01 -27.74
C PRO A 54 17.94 5.56 -26.57
N GLU A 55 17.27 6.00 -25.50
CA GLU A 55 17.94 6.46 -24.27
C GLU A 55 18.49 5.30 -23.43
N ILE A 56 17.93 4.08 -23.54
CA ILE A 56 18.43 2.91 -22.84
C ILE A 56 19.73 2.44 -23.48
N LYS A 57 20.79 2.47 -22.68
CA LYS A 57 22.14 2.05 -23.08
C LYS A 57 22.57 0.73 -22.47
N TRP A 58 21.99 0.40 -21.29
CA TRP A 58 22.47 -0.74 -20.50
C TRP A 58 21.32 -1.59 -19.98
N PHE A 59 21.48 -2.90 -20.13
CA PHE A 59 20.73 -3.91 -19.36
C PHE A 59 21.73 -4.67 -18.51
N ILE A 60 21.53 -4.59 -17.18
CA ILE A 60 22.33 -5.25 -16.17
C ILE A 60 21.51 -6.38 -15.57
N SER A 61 22.07 -7.58 -15.54
CA SER A 61 21.40 -8.74 -14.98
C SER A 61 21.92 -9.09 -13.60
N THR A 62 21.03 -9.52 -12.71
CA THR A 62 21.42 -10.05 -11.39
C THR A 62 21.95 -11.46 -11.47
N ASP A 63 21.77 -12.16 -12.60
CA ASP A 63 22.21 -13.54 -12.81
C ASP A 63 22.46 -13.80 -14.30
N VAL A 64 23.12 -14.92 -14.61
CA VAL A 64 23.46 -15.31 -15.99
C VAL A 64 22.17 -15.58 -16.78
N VAL A 65 22.07 -14.99 -17.98
CA VAL A 65 20.96 -15.22 -18.92
C VAL A 65 21.51 -16.03 -20.10
N GLN A 66 21.08 -17.28 -20.22
CA GLN A 66 21.48 -18.12 -21.37
C GLN A 66 21.07 -17.48 -22.69
N GLY A 67 22.02 -17.41 -23.63
CA GLY A 67 21.80 -16.83 -24.96
C GLY A 67 21.84 -15.30 -25.02
N HIS A 68 22.14 -14.60 -23.93
CA HIS A 68 22.28 -13.15 -23.90
C HIS A 68 23.58 -12.74 -23.20
N ASN A 69 24.34 -11.83 -23.82
CA ASN A 69 25.58 -11.28 -23.26
C ASN A 69 25.29 -10.03 -22.43
N LEU A 70 24.48 -10.16 -21.36
CA LEU A 70 24.20 -9.06 -20.46
C LEU A 70 25.35 -8.83 -19.48
N LEU A 71 25.57 -7.57 -19.09
CA LEU A 71 26.46 -7.27 -17.97
C LEU A 71 25.88 -7.87 -16.68
N LEU A 72 26.72 -8.56 -15.91
CA LEU A 72 26.29 -9.06 -14.61
C LEU A 72 26.51 -8.00 -13.53
N LEU A 73 25.53 -7.82 -12.67
CA LEU A 73 25.61 -6.86 -11.57
C LEU A 73 26.83 -7.15 -10.68
N ASN A 74 27.14 -8.43 -10.43
CA ASN A 74 28.27 -8.84 -9.62
C ASN A 74 29.62 -8.47 -10.26
N ASP A 75 29.72 -8.47 -11.60
CA ASP A 75 30.95 -8.10 -12.30
C ASP A 75 31.21 -6.57 -12.28
N LEU A 76 30.20 -5.78 -11.89
CA LEU A 76 30.31 -4.34 -11.73
C LEU A 76 30.80 -3.91 -10.34
N TYR A 77 30.86 -4.84 -9.37
CA TYR A 77 31.47 -4.56 -8.09
C TYR A 77 32.99 -4.58 -8.24
N VAL A 78 33.58 -3.39 -8.21
CA VAL A 78 35.01 -3.19 -8.24
C VAL A 78 35.46 -2.46 -6.97
N GLU A 79 36.67 -2.76 -6.50
CA GLU A 79 37.26 -1.96 -5.43
C GLU A 79 37.46 -0.54 -5.93
N PRO A 80 37.00 0.48 -5.19
CA PRO A 80 37.18 1.85 -5.59
C PRO A 80 38.68 2.22 -5.61
N GLU A 81 39.11 2.98 -6.60
CA GLU A 81 40.44 3.58 -6.57
C GLU A 81 40.53 4.56 -5.39
N ASP A 82 41.71 4.66 -4.77
CA ASP A 82 41.97 5.59 -3.65
C ASP A 82 41.67 7.07 -4.01
N SER A 83 41.71 7.38 -5.30
CA SER A 83 41.37 8.72 -5.84
C SER A 83 39.88 8.96 -6.03
N PHE A 84 39.03 7.92 -5.90
CA PHE A 84 37.60 8.05 -6.16
C PHE A 84 36.94 8.88 -5.08
N GLN A 85 36.35 10.00 -5.49
CA GLN A 85 35.55 10.85 -4.62
C GLN A 85 34.07 10.81 -5.03
N LEU A 86 33.23 10.54 -4.06
CA LEU A 86 31.77 10.66 -4.28
C LEU A 86 31.43 12.09 -4.68
N PRO A 87 30.56 12.27 -5.68
CA PRO A 87 30.11 13.62 -6.05
C PRO A 87 29.37 14.27 -4.88
N ARG A 88 29.54 15.58 -4.72
CA ARG A 88 28.68 16.35 -3.83
C ARG A 88 27.29 16.46 -4.45
N LEU A 89 26.30 15.95 -3.74
CA LEU A 89 24.91 16.05 -4.14
C LEU A 89 24.23 17.17 -3.38
N ASP A 90 23.42 17.95 -4.10
CA ASP A 90 22.46 18.87 -3.47
C ASP A 90 21.37 18.01 -2.77
N PRO A 91 21.04 18.27 -1.50
CA PRO A 91 19.97 17.57 -0.80
C PRO A 91 18.61 17.57 -1.55
N GLU A 92 18.38 18.60 -2.37
CA GLU A 92 17.17 18.71 -3.20
C GLU A 92 17.27 17.95 -4.53
N THR A 93 18.38 17.25 -4.78
CA THR A 93 18.47 16.35 -5.94
C THR A 93 17.47 15.20 -5.78
N VAL A 94 16.70 14.92 -6.85
CA VAL A 94 15.77 13.79 -6.86
C VAL A 94 16.54 12.47 -6.76
N MET A 95 16.25 11.70 -5.73
CA MET A 95 16.88 10.40 -5.47
C MET A 95 16.06 9.26 -6.07
N VAL A 96 14.73 9.34 -6.00
CA VAL A 96 13.84 8.25 -6.38
C VAL A 96 12.51 8.77 -6.93
N LEU A 97 11.92 8.01 -7.85
CA LEU A 97 10.60 8.24 -8.41
C LEU A 97 9.68 7.06 -8.06
N PHE A 98 8.58 7.33 -7.36
CA PHE A 98 7.57 6.31 -7.07
C PHE A 98 6.38 6.44 -8.02
N PRO A 99 5.98 5.34 -8.70
CA PRO A 99 4.74 5.35 -9.44
C PRO A 99 3.55 5.35 -8.48
N THR A 100 2.49 6.08 -8.81
CA THR A 100 1.19 6.03 -8.13
C THR A 100 0.10 5.65 -9.10
N SER A 101 -0.92 4.93 -8.62
CA SER A 101 -2.08 4.61 -9.44
C SER A 101 -2.94 5.85 -9.61
N GLY A 102 -2.95 6.44 -10.79
CA GLY A 102 -3.88 7.51 -11.13
C GLY A 102 -5.33 7.00 -11.22
N SER A 103 -6.29 7.79 -10.77
CA SER A 103 -7.73 7.54 -10.96
C SER A 103 -8.13 7.39 -12.44
N THR A 104 -7.35 7.99 -13.34
CA THR A 104 -7.52 7.96 -14.79
C THR A 104 -6.90 6.74 -15.48
N GLY A 105 -6.21 5.85 -14.72
CA GLY A 105 -5.54 4.66 -15.27
C GLY A 105 -4.08 4.87 -15.65
N GLU A 106 -3.61 6.10 -15.84
CA GLU A 106 -2.20 6.40 -16.06
C GLU A 106 -1.44 6.55 -14.75
N SER A 107 -0.26 5.93 -14.66
CA SER A 107 0.62 6.09 -13.52
C SER A 107 1.18 7.50 -13.47
N LYS A 108 1.09 8.15 -12.32
CA LYS A 108 1.81 9.38 -12.00
C LYS A 108 3.10 9.01 -11.29
N PHE A 109 4.14 9.81 -11.45
CA PHE A 109 5.42 9.59 -10.77
C PHE A 109 5.69 10.69 -9.77
N VAL A 110 5.93 10.28 -8.55
CA VAL A 110 6.25 11.16 -7.42
C VAL A 110 7.76 11.19 -7.23
N PRO A 111 8.43 12.30 -7.49
CA PRO A 111 9.85 12.46 -7.16
C PRO A 111 10.04 12.69 -5.67
N HIS A 112 11.04 12.05 -5.10
CA HIS A 112 11.55 12.35 -3.76
C HIS A 112 13.00 12.71 -3.81
N THR A 113 13.35 13.79 -3.13
CA THR A 113 14.73 14.28 -2.98
C THR A 113 15.46 13.48 -1.90
N HIS A 114 16.78 13.62 -1.82
CA HIS A 114 17.56 13.09 -0.71
C HIS A 114 17.08 13.65 0.63
N HIS A 115 16.78 14.96 0.69
CA HIS A 115 16.26 15.61 1.89
C HIS A 115 14.93 15.01 2.36
N GLU A 116 13.92 14.93 1.48
CA GLU A 116 12.62 14.34 1.80
C GLU A 116 12.77 12.90 2.27
N SER A 117 13.63 12.10 1.62
CA SER A 117 13.90 10.72 1.98
C SER A 117 14.51 10.57 3.37
N MET A 118 15.40 11.48 3.75
CA MET A 118 15.97 11.50 5.10
C MET A 118 14.93 11.83 6.17
N ILE A 119 14.09 12.85 5.95
CA ILE A 119 13.01 13.20 6.89
C ILE A 119 12.04 12.01 7.05
N PHE A 120 11.71 11.35 5.95
CA PHE A 120 10.86 10.17 5.96
C PHE A 120 11.43 9.05 6.83
N GLY A 121 12.73 8.80 6.71
CA GLY A 121 13.43 7.84 7.57
C GLY A 121 13.44 8.26 9.05
N TYR A 122 13.59 9.55 9.35
CA TYR A 122 13.51 10.08 10.72
C TYR A 122 12.12 9.86 11.33
N HIS A 123 11.05 10.12 10.59
CA HIS A 123 9.69 9.86 11.05
C HIS A 123 9.49 8.38 11.41
N LEU A 124 9.99 7.48 10.57
CA LEU A 124 9.95 6.05 10.88
C LEU A 124 10.75 5.71 12.14
N LYS A 125 11.99 6.21 12.24
CA LYS A 125 12.85 5.98 13.40
C LYS A 125 12.16 6.33 14.70
N GLU A 126 11.64 7.55 14.76
CA GLU A 126 11.02 8.09 15.95
C GLU A 126 9.78 7.29 16.36
N ARG A 127 8.91 6.97 15.39
CA ARG A 127 7.64 6.31 15.67
C ARG A 127 7.73 4.81 15.86
N MET A 128 8.73 4.18 15.26
CA MET A 128 8.99 2.75 15.41
C MET A 128 9.95 2.46 16.58
N GLU A 129 10.57 3.52 17.14
CA GLU A 129 11.54 3.41 18.22
C GLU A 129 12.68 2.46 17.86
N PHE A 130 13.27 2.66 16.64
CA PHE A 130 14.33 1.78 16.14
C PHE A 130 15.58 1.86 16.99
N GLU A 131 16.12 0.68 17.30
CA GLU A 131 17.40 0.46 17.94
C GLU A 131 18.44 -0.07 16.93
N PRO A 132 19.75 0.12 17.20
CA PRO A 132 20.80 -0.26 16.24
C PRO A 132 20.80 -1.74 15.84
N ASP A 133 20.39 -2.63 16.75
CA ASP A 133 20.37 -4.08 16.55
C ASP A 133 19.04 -4.62 16.00
N ASP A 134 18.11 -3.73 15.67
CA ASP A 134 16.81 -4.14 15.13
C ASP A 134 16.95 -4.82 13.77
N VAL A 135 16.20 -5.89 13.61
CA VAL A 135 16.02 -6.61 12.36
C VAL A 135 14.57 -6.49 11.93
N ILE A 136 14.34 -5.88 10.78
CA ILE A 136 13.01 -5.54 10.30
C ILE A 136 12.63 -6.46 9.16
N TYR A 137 11.57 -7.23 9.29
CA TYR A 137 10.91 -7.88 8.15
C TYR A 137 10.01 -6.88 7.44
N ASN A 138 10.16 -6.68 6.13
CA ASN A 138 9.29 -5.81 5.34
C ASN A 138 8.76 -6.57 4.11
N GLU A 139 7.47 -6.90 4.11
CA GLU A 139 6.84 -7.60 2.98
C GLU A 139 6.57 -6.71 1.78
N ARG A 140 6.61 -5.39 1.97
CA ARG A 140 6.25 -4.42 0.95
C ARG A 140 7.30 -4.35 -0.15
N ARG A 141 6.85 -4.17 -1.38
CA ARG A 141 7.77 -4.06 -2.53
C ARG A 141 8.59 -2.77 -2.45
N MET A 142 9.88 -2.81 -2.80
CA MET A 142 10.75 -1.63 -2.87
C MET A 142 10.29 -0.58 -3.88
N THR A 143 9.45 -0.95 -4.84
CA THR A 143 8.86 -0.03 -5.82
C THR A 143 7.73 0.84 -5.25
N TRP A 144 7.36 0.62 -3.99
CA TRP A 144 6.40 1.42 -3.26
C TRP A 144 7.08 2.14 -2.10
N ILE A 145 6.65 3.39 -1.82
CA ILE A 145 7.24 4.21 -0.77
C ILE A 145 7.32 3.50 0.60
N GLY A 146 6.30 2.71 0.98
CA GLY A 146 6.29 1.94 2.22
C GLY A 146 7.24 0.74 2.25
N GLY A 147 7.78 0.33 1.11
CA GLY A 147 8.75 -0.77 0.98
C GLY A 147 10.18 -0.31 0.73
N PHE A 148 10.38 0.96 0.37
CA PHE A 148 11.71 1.49 0.11
C PHE A 148 12.51 1.63 1.41
N PRO A 149 13.80 1.27 1.42
CA PRO A 149 14.58 1.14 2.65
C PRO A 149 15.09 2.48 3.21
N TYR A 150 14.19 3.43 3.47
CA TYR A 150 14.56 4.74 4.05
C TYR A 150 15.28 4.65 5.40
N MET A 151 14.97 3.62 6.20
CA MET A 151 15.55 3.44 7.52
C MET A 151 17.05 3.10 7.48
N LEU A 152 17.52 2.47 6.39
CA LEU A 152 18.93 2.02 6.28
C LEU A 152 19.93 3.17 6.41
N PRO A 153 19.78 4.29 5.68
CA PRO A 153 20.71 5.41 5.78
C PRO A 153 20.75 6.05 7.18
N ILE A 154 19.64 5.99 7.92
CA ILE A 154 19.50 6.70 9.21
C ILE A 154 19.92 5.85 10.39
N ASN A 155 19.62 4.55 10.39
CA ASN A 155 19.77 3.70 11.57
C ASN A 155 20.76 2.56 11.40
N GLY A 156 21.13 2.22 10.16
CA GLY A 156 21.94 1.03 9.91
C GLY A 156 21.24 -0.28 10.27
N VAL A 157 19.92 -0.28 10.40
CA VAL A 157 19.14 -1.47 10.76
C VAL A 157 19.15 -2.49 9.62
N LYS A 158 19.13 -3.79 9.98
CA LYS A 158 18.99 -4.88 9.01
C LYS A 158 17.55 -4.95 8.52
N VAL A 159 17.35 -4.95 7.21
CA VAL A 159 16.03 -5.16 6.59
C VAL A 159 16.00 -6.48 5.85
N VAL A 160 15.05 -7.32 6.20
CA VAL A 160 14.73 -8.59 5.54
C VAL A 160 13.53 -8.37 4.64
N THR A 161 13.64 -8.72 3.37
CA THR A 161 12.55 -8.59 2.40
C THR A 161 12.43 -9.84 1.55
N LYS A 162 11.24 -10.09 0.99
CA LYS A 162 11.03 -11.20 0.08
C LYS A 162 11.30 -10.80 -1.36
N THR A 163 11.86 -11.70 -2.14
CA THR A 163 12.16 -11.47 -3.55
C THR A 163 11.16 -12.15 -4.50
N ALA A 164 10.49 -13.22 -4.05
CA ALA A 164 9.57 -13.99 -4.87
C ALA A 164 8.10 -13.69 -4.54
N PRO A 165 7.20 -13.70 -5.54
CA PRO A 165 5.77 -13.71 -5.29
C PRO A 165 5.38 -15.05 -4.64
N ILE A 166 4.44 -15.00 -3.71
CA ILE A 166 3.87 -16.19 -3.05
C ILE A 166 2.43 -16.31 -3.52
N SER A 167 1.99 -17.53 -3.82
CA SER A 167 0.75 -17.79 -4.56
C SER A 167 -0.51 -17.70 -3.70
N SER A 168 -0.40 -17.98 -2.40
CA SER A 168 -1.55 -17.91 -1.48
C SER A 168 -1.24 -17.12 -0.22
N LEU A 169 -2.28 -16.65 0.46
CA LEU A 169 -2.11 -15.96 1.74
C LEU A 169 -1.55 -16.88 2.81
N GLU A 170 -2.03 -18.12 2.89
CA GLU A 170 -1.56 -19.09 3.87
C GLU A 170 -0.06 -19.33 3.73
N GLU A 171 0.40 -19.60 2.51
CA GLU A 171 1.83 -19.72 2.21
C GLU A 171 2.58 -18.43 2.53
N HIS A 172 1.96 -17.28 2.27
CA HIS A 172 2.54 -15.98 2.58
C HIS A 172 2.71 -15.77 4.09
N CYS A 173 1.70 -16.08 4.89
CA CYS A 173 1.79 -15.96 6.35
C CYS A 173 2.79 -16.95 6.93
N LYS A 174 2.83 -18.20 6.42
CA LYS A 174 3.83 -19.17 6.82
C LYS A 174 5.25 -18.72 6.47
N PHE A 175 5.47 -18.24 5.25
CA PHE A 175 6.75 -17.69 4.83
C PHE A 175 7.16 -16.50 5.70
N THR A 176 6.21 -15.60 6.00
CA THR A 176 6.44 -14.43 6.87
C THR A 176 6.87 -14.88 8.28
N TYR A 177 6.19 -15.86 8.85
CA TYR A 177 6.56 -16.45 10.13
C TYR A 177 7.96 -17.06 10.09
N ASP A 178 8.25 -17.92 9.10
CA ASP A 178 9.54 -18.60 8.96
C ASP A 178 10.69 -17.59 8.77
N ALA A 179 10.46 -16.54 7.97
CA ALA A 179 11.44 -15.48 7.76
C ALA A 179 11.71 -14.68 9.06
N ILE A 180 10.66 -14.32 9.81
CA ILE A 180 10.78 -13.61 11.08
C ILE A 180 11.62 -14.44 12.07
N ILE A 181 11.34 -15.73 12.20
CA ILE A 181 12.04 -16.62 13.13
C ILE A 181 13.50 -16.85 12.69
N THR A 182 13.69 -17.20 11.40
CA THR A 182 15.04 -17.55 10.86
C THR A 182 15.98 -16.35 10.92
N GLU A 183 15.49 -15.16 10.53
CA GLU A 183 16.30 -13.94 10.49
C GLU A 183 16.29 -13.18 11.83
N LYS A 184 15.57 -13.72 12.84
CA LYS A 184 15.42 -13.09 14.16
C LYS A 184 14.89 -11.67 14.09
N CYS A 185 13.87 -11.46 13.26
CA CYS A 185 13.25 -10.15 13.15
C CYS A 185 12.46 -9.84 14.43
N ASN A 186 12.63 -8.64 14.95
CA ASN A 186 11.89 -8.12 16.12
C ASN A 186 10.88 -7.04 15.75
N ILE A 187 10.88 -6.59 14.49
CA ILE A 187 9.89 -5.66 13.94
C ILE A 187 9.41 -6.20 12.60
N ALA A 188 8.12 -6.02 12.29
CA ALA A 188 7.57 -6.40 10.98
C ALA A 188 6.77 -5.27 10.35
N GLY A 189 7.11 -4.91 9.09
CA GLY A 189 6.33 -4.05 8.21
C GLY A 189 5.42 -4.90 7.33
N ILE A 190 4.18 -5.16 7.75
CA ILE A 190 3.23 -6.03 7.06
C ILE A 190 1.88 -5.35 6.83
N ASN A 191 1.18 -5.78 5.77
CA ASN A 191 -0.12 -5.19 5.41
C ASN A 191 -1.24 -5.74 6.30
N PRO A 192 -2.37 -5.03 6.46
CA PRO A 192 -3.45 -5.48 7.32
C PRO A 192 -3.95 -6.92 7.06
N PRO A 193 -4.09 -7.41 5.81
CA PRO A 193 -4.45 -8.81 5.58
C PRO A 193 -3.44 -9.80 6.13
N THR A 194 -2.14 -9.50 6.03
CA THR A 194 -1.09 -10.37 6.59
C THR A 194 -1.13 -10.34 8.12
N VAL A 195 -1.41 -9.20 8.75
CA VAL A 195 -1.63 -9.13 10.21
C VAL A 195 -2.74 -10.08 10.62
N HIS A 196 -3.89 -10.01 9.94
CA HIS A 196 -5.03 -10.90 10.20
C HIS A 196 -4.68 -12.38 10.00
N GLY A 197 -4.01 -12.72 8.90
CA GLY A 197 -3.56 -14.08 8.63
C GLY A 197 -2.54 -14.60 9.65
N MET A 198 -1.67 -13.75 10.19
CA MET A 198 -0.74 -14.12 11.27
C MET A 198 -1.49 -14.39 12.59
N VAL A 199 -2.53 -13.61 12.90
CA VAL A 199 -3.41 -13.87 14.06
C VAL A 199 -4.07 -15.26 13.92
N ASP A 200 -4.63 -15.56 12.76
CA ASP A 200 -5.23 -16.87 12.49
C ASP A 200 -4.19 -18.01 12.61
N LEU A 201 -3.02 -17.85 12.00
CA LEU A 201 -1.93 -18.83 12.08
C LEU A 201 -1.52 -19.11 13.54
N PHE A 202 -1.26 -18.06 14.34
CA PHE A 202 -0.84 -18.22 15.74
C PHE A 202 -1.94 -18.80 16.62
N SER A 203 -3.20 -18.47 16.36
CA SER A 203 -4.33 -19.02 17.12
C SER A 203 -4.45 -20.52 17.00
N LYS A 204 -4.02 -21.10 15.88
CA LYS A 204 -4.05 -22.55 15.58
C LYS A 204 -2.81 -23.31 16.06
N MET A 205 -1.73 -22.64 16.42
CA MET A 205 -0.49 -23.28 16.90
C MET A 205 -0.67 -23.89 18.30
N SER A 206 -0.12 -25.11 18.49
CA SER A 206 -0.09 -25.78 19.79
C SER A 206 1.26 -26.51 19.96
N PRO A 207 2.08 -26.17 21.00
CA PRO A 207 1.85 -25.08 21.95
C PRO A 207 1.90 -23.71 21.25
N LYS A 208 1.26 -22.71 21.84
CA LYS A 208 1.35 -21.33 21.32
C LYS A 208 2.78 -20.83 21.46
N PRO A 209 3.39 -20.26 20.39
CA PRO A 209 4.69 -19.62 20.49
C PRO A 209 4.62 -18.40 21.42
N PRO A 210 5.74 -17.96 22.03
CA PRO A 210 5.80 -16.68 22.71
C PRO A 210 5.54 -15.54 21.71
N VAL A 211 5.20 -14.35 22.22
CA VAL A 211 5.18 -13.12 21.43
C VAL A 211 6.58 -12.92 20.81
N ILE A 212 6.62 -12.76 19.48
CA ILE A 212 7.89 -12.77 18.73
C ILE A 212 8.32 -11.39 18.26
N LEU A 213 7.37 -10.45 18.14
CA LEU A 213 7.64 -9.11 17.63
C LEU A 213 7.43 -8.05 18.72
N ARG A 214 8.33 -7.08 18.77
CA ARG A 214 8.16 -5.86 19.57
C ARG A 214 7.13 -4.94 18.93
N ASN A 215 7.10 -4.86 17.59
CA ASN A 215 6.19 -3.99 16.88
C ASN A 215 5.81 -4.54 15.50
N ILE A 216 4.52 -4.45 15.17
CA ILE A 216 4.01 -4.59 13.80
C ILE A 216 3.70 -3.20 13.25
N HIS A 217 4.34 -2.81 12.16
CA HIS A 217 4.02 -1.62 11.40
C HIS A 217 3.08 -1.96 10.24
N THR A 218 1.89 -1.40 10.26
CA THR A 218 0.86 -1.64 9.24
C THR A 218 0.24 -0.35 8.71
N GLY A 219 -0.52 -0.42 7.63
CA GLY A 219 -1.20 0.73 7.03
C GLY A 219 -1.32 0.64 5.51
N GLY A 220 -1.56 1.80 4.88
CA GLY A 220 -1.73 1.90 3.43
C GLY A 220 -3.12 1.49 2.93
N ARG A 221 -3.96 0.94 3.79
CA ARG A 221 -5.41 0.71 3.63
C ARG A 221 -6.05 0.75 5.02
N PRO A 222 -7.40 0.80 5.13
CA PRO A 222 -8.08 0.75 6.42
C PRO A 222 -7.62 -0.45 7.24
N VAL A 223 -7.45 -0.24 8.55
CA VAL A 223 -7.01 -1.26 9.51
C VAL A 223 -8.22 -1.63 10.36
N ALA A 224 -8.69 -2.86 10.22
CA ALA A 224 -9.82 -3.36 11.00
C ALA A 224 -9.42 -3.58 12.47
N ALA A 225 -10.38 -3.46 13.39
CA ALA A 225 -10.15 -3.71 14.81
C ALA A 225 -9.61 -5.12 15.10
N THR A 226 -9.95 -6.10 14.28
CA THR A 226 -9.44 -7.48 14.35
C THR A 226 -7.93 -7.59 14.17
N CYS A 227 -7.27 -6.59 13.54
CA CYS A 227 -5.80 -6.56 13.49
C CYS A 227 -5.17 -6.36 14.87
N MET A 228 -5.92 -5.79 15.83
CA MET A 228 -5.45 -5.59 17.19
C MET A 228 -5.38 -6.89 18.00
N ASP A 229 -6.01 -7.98 17.51
CA ASP A 229 -5.87 -9.32 18.09
C ASP A 229 -4.43 -9.86 17.99
N ALA A 230 -3.58 -9.24 17.19
CA ALA A 230 -2.15 -9.52 17.16
C ALA A 230 -1.42 -9.11 18.46
N ILE A 231 -1.96 -8.14 19.23
CA ILE A 231 -1.36 -7.66 20.45
C ILE A 231 -1.48 -8.75 21.52
N GLY A 232 -0.34 -9.10 22.13
CA GLY A 232 -0.25 -10.17 23.13
C GLY A 232 -0.24 -11.59 22.54
N LEU A 233 -0.50 -11.74 21.22
CA LEU A 233 -0.43 -13.03 20.53
C LEU A 233 0.81 -13.12 19.62
N VAL A 234 1.04 -12.11 18.79
CA VAL A 234 2.11 -12.06 17.79
C VAL A 234 3.12 -10.96 18.11
N THR A 235 2.65 -9.83 18.61
CA THR A 235 3.42 -8.61 18.85
C THR A 235 3.04 -7.95 20.19
N GLU A 236 3.94 -7.14 20.72
CA GLU A 236 3.64 -6.29 21.88
C GLU A 236 2.86 -5.03 21.48
N LYS A 237 3.04 -4.54 20.25
CA LYS A 237 2.51 -3.27 19.78
C LYS A 237 2.14 -3.35 18.29
N VAL A 238 1.07 -2.66 17.89
CA VAL A 238 0.72 -2.40 16.50
C VAL A 238 0.82 -0.91 16.24
N THR A 239 1.65 -0.51 15.27
CA THR A 239 1.78 0.88 14.82
C THR A 239 1.14 1.04 13.45
N ILE A 240 0.08 1.84 13.40
CA ILE A 240 -0.67 2.14 12.17
C ILE A 240 -0.11 3.44 11.59
N ALA A 241 0.20 3.44 10.30
CA ALA A 241 0.65 4.62 9.58
C ALA A 241 -0.35 5.02 8.50
N TYR A 242 -0.68 6.29 8.44
CA TYR A 242 -1.41 6.91 7.34
C TYR A 242 -0.50 7.89 6.60
N GLY A 243 -0.54 7.83 5.27
CA GLY A 243 0.28 8.66 4.41
C GLY A 243 0.06 8.38 2.94
N SER A 244 0.75 9.12 2.10
CA SER A 244 0.73 8.94 0.64
C SER A 244 2.13 9.02 0.06
N SER A 245 2.27 8.61 -1.21
CA SER A 245 3.53 8.78 -1.92
C SER A 245 3.91 10.25 -2.06
N GLU A 246 2.91 11.13 -2.15
CA GLU A 246 3.06 12.57 -2.40
C GLU A 246 3.58 13.36 -1.19
N GLY A 247 3.40 12.85 0.03
CA GLY A 247 3.72 13.62 1.24
C GLY A 247 4.28 12.82 2.40
N GLY A 248 4.62 11.57 2.19
CA GLY A 248 5.18 10.71 3.23
C GLY A 248 4.17 10.25 4.26
N PHE A 249 4.61 10.08 5.51
CA PHE A 249 3.77 9.70 6.63
C PHE A 249 3.16 10.94 7.30
N PHE A 250 1.82 10.99 7.34
CA PHE A 250 1.08 12.09 7.96
C PHE A 250 0.87 11.86 9.45
N THR A 251 0.37 10.67 9.79
CA THR A 251 0.04 10.33 11.17
C THR A 251 0.52 8.92 11.51
N PHE A 252 0.71 8.69 12.81
CA PHE A 252 0.94 7.37 13.38
C PHE A 252 0.06 7.13 14.61
N ASN A 253 -0.45 5.91 14.74
CA ASN A 253 -1.17 5.42 15.90
C ASN A 253 -0.47 4.17 16.44
N SER A 254 0.13 4.26 17.62
CA SER A 254 0.76 3.12 18.29
C SER A 254 -0.19 2.58 19.37
N VAL A 255 -0.67 1.36 19.15
CA VAL A 255 -1.64 0.67 20.01
C VAL A 255 -0.95 -0.47 20.75
N THR A 256 -1.02 -0.46 22.07
CA THR A 256 -0.46 -1.51 22.96
C THR A 256 -1.54 -2.36 23.63
N LYS A 257 -2.80 -1.89 23.63
CA LYS A 257 -3.96 -2.61 24.14
C LYS A 257 -5.09 -2.52 23.13
N LYS A 258 -5.74 -3.65 22.85
CA LYS A 258 -6.80 -3.74 21.85
C LYS A 258 -7.95 -2.76 22.13
N GLU A 259 -8.34 -2.62 23.38
CA GLU A 259 -9.43 -1.76 23.85
C GLU A 259 -9.19 -0.26 23.66
N ASP A 260 -7.91 0.15 23.50
CA ASP A 260 -7.55 1.55 23.26
C ASP A 260 -7.65 1.94 21.79
N TYR A 261 -7.90 0.99 20.90
CA TYR A 261 -7.99 1.26 19.46
C TYR A 261 -9.35 1.86 19.08
N ILE A 262 -9.32 3.06 18.52
CA ILE A 262 -10.48 3.68 17.88
C ILE A 262 -10.51 3.20 16.43
N PRO A 263 -11.61 2.60 15.95
CA PRO A 263 -11.73 2.16 14.56
C PRO A 263 -11.37 3.26 13.56
N HIS A 264 -10.57 2.91 12.55
CA HIS A 264 -10.02 3.81 11.52
C HIS A 264 -9.14 4.96 12.03
N SER A 265 -8.83 5.03 13.34
CA SER A 265 -7.87 6.01 13.82
C SER A 265 -6.48 5.71 13.28
N SER A 266 -5.93 6.69 12.58
CA SER A 266 -4.53 6.71 12.14
C SER A 266 -3.62 7.47 13.10
N GLY A 267 -4.17 7.93 14.24
CA GLY A 267 -3.43 8.59 15.32
C GLY A 267 -3.21 10.08 15.09
N ARG A 268 -2.11 10.57 15.65
CA ARG A 268 -1.79 12.01 15.66
C ARG A 268 -0.79 12.39 14.57
N PRO A 269 -0.80 13.66 14.12
CA PRO A 269 0.18 14.18 13.18
C PRO A 269 1.62 13.90 13.60
N ASN A 270 2.46 13.64 12.62
CA ASN A 270 3.89 13.47 12.82
C ASN A 270 4.59 14.83 13.01
N ALA A 271 5.85 14.83 13.43
CA ALA A 271 6.62 16.03 13.59
C ALA A 271 6.67 16.85 12.30
N GLY A 272 6.33 18.14 12.37
CA GLY A 272 6.29 19.05 11.23
C GLY A 272 5.12 18.86 10.26
N VAL A 273 4.19 17.93 10.54
CA VAL A 273 2.98 17.74 9.75
C VAL A 273 1.84 18.62 10.27
N GLU A 274 1.28 19.41 9.38
CA GLU A 274 0.07 20.17 9.61
C GLU A 274 -1.10 19.46 8.95
N LEU A 275 -2.25 19.42 9.62
CA LEU A 275 -3.44 18.71 9.19
C LEU A 275 -4.68 19.56 9.45
N LYS A 276 -5.60 19.57 8.48
CA LYS A 276 -6.93 20.17 8.65
C LYS A 276 -7.98 19.38 7.89
N VAL A 277 -9.22 19.51 8.35
CA VAL A 277 -10.40 18.93 7.70
C VAL A 277 -11.30 20.05 7.20
N ILE A 278 -11.70 19.98 5.93
CA ILE A 278 -12.48 21.01 5.24
C ILE A 278 -13.83 20.43 4.86
N GLY A 279 -14.90 21.15 5.24
CA GLY A 279 -16.28 20.81 4.89
C GLY A 279 -16.62 21.15 3.44
N ASP A 280 -17.83 20.80 3.02
CA ASP A 280 -18.34 21.05 1.66
C ASP A 280 -18.51 22.54 1.36
N ASP A 281 -18.63 23.38 2.39
CA ASP A 281 -18.67 24.83 2.31
C ASP A 281 -17.28 25.47 2.08
N GLY A 282 -16.21 24.68 2.07
CA GLY A 282 -14.82 25.11 1.89
C GLY A 282 -14.14 25.65 3.15
N PHE A 283 -14.80 25.61 4.31
CA PHE A 283 -14.26 26.04 5.59
C PHE A 283 -13.79 24.86 6.44
N MET A 284 -12.91 25.16 7.39
CA MET A 284 -12.44 24.17 8.35
C MET A 284 -13.57 23.79 9.30
N VAL A 285 -13.80 22.49 9.45
CA VAL A 285 -14.86 21.95 10.34
C VAL A 285 -14.37 21.81 11.78
N GLU A 286 -15.31 21.73 12.71
CA GLU A 286 -15.04 21.42 14.11
C GLU A 286 -14.61 19.94 14.28
N LYS A 287 -13.95 19.64 15.42
CA LYS A 287 -13.61 18.27 15.79
C LYS A 287 -14.86 17.39 15.83
N GLY A 288 -14.73 16.17 15.36
CA GLY A 288 -15.84 15.21 15.24
C GLY A 288 -16.66 15.33 13.94
N ILE A 289 -16.51 16.41 13.20
CA ILE A 289 -17.22 16.60 11.91
C ILE A 289 -16.32 16.11 10.75
N ALA A 290 -16.90 15.25 9.91
CA ALA A 290 -16.20 14.71 8.76
C ALA A 290 -16.11 15.73 7.61
N GLY A 291 -15.00 15.66 6.85
CA GLY A 291 -14.76 16.46 5.67
C GLY A 291 -13.52 15.99 4.92
N SER A 292 -13.12 16.73 3.91
CA SER A 292 -11.92 16.46 3.11
C SER A 292 -10.65 16.72 3.91
N ILE A 293 -9.73 15.75 3.91
CA ILE A 293 -8.46 15.84 4.65
C ILE A 293 -7.42 16.58 3.81
N TYR A 294 -6.87 17.64 4.37
CA TYR A 294 -5.76 18.39 3.80
C TYR A 294 -4.53 18.30 4.70
N VAL A 295 -3.36 18.18 4.08
CA VAL A 295 -2.09 18.05 4.79
C VAL A 295 -1.03 18.99 4.20
N ARG A 296 -0.07 19.36 5.05
CA ARG A 296 1.18 20.01 4.67
C ARG A 296 2.31 19.38 5.48
N THR A 297 3.37 18.92 4.82
CA THR A 297 4.44 18.14 5.45
C THR A 297 5.80 18.56 4.93
N PRO A 298 6.88 18.39 5.71
CA PRO A 298 8.24 18.63 5.22
C PRO A 298 8.69 17.60 4.16
N CYS A 299 7.98 16.47 4.03
CA CYS A 299 8.22 15.44 3.00
C CYS A 299 7.36 15.64 1.75
N MET A 300 6.75 16.82 1.56
CA MET A 300 5.83 17.07 0.46
C MET A 300 6.57 17.16 -0.87
N MET A 301 6.23 16.31 -1.82
CA MET A 301 6.75 16.43 -3.19
C MET A 301 6.56 17.84 -3.74
N GLN A 302 7.49 18.31 -4.57
CA GLN A 302 7.35 19.58 -5.24
C GLN A 302 6.27 19.55 -6.34
N ALA A 303 6.31 18.51 -7.15
CA ALA A 303 5.39 18.31 -8.26
C ALA A 303 5.39 16.83 -8.70
N TYR A 304 4.36 16.39 -9.39
CA TYR A 304 4.44 15.15 -10.16
C TYR A 304 5.43 15.30 -11.32
N PHE A 305 6.24 14.29 -11.56
CA PHE A 305 7.24 14.29 -12.62
C PHE A 305 6.58 14.51 -13.99
N ASN A 306 7.00 15.58 -14.68
CA ASN A 306 6.47 15.98 -15.98
C ASN A 306 4.93 16.07 -16.07
N ASN A 307 4.25 16.44 -14.97
CA ASN A 307 2.79 16.53 -14.93
C ASN A 307 2.29 17.72 -14.11
N GLU A 308 2.44 18.91 -14.65
CA GLU A 308 2.04 20.17 -14.01
C GLU A 308 0.53 20.27 -13.78
N ALA A 309 -0.26 19.77 -14.73
CA ALA A 309 -1.71 19.81 -14.65
C ALA A 309 -2.22 19.04 -13.40
N LYS A 310 -1.75 17.80 -13.21
CA LYS A 310 -2.10 17.01 -12.05
C LYS A 310 -1.52 17.58 -10.74
N THR A 311 -0.40 18.24 -10.81
CA THR A 311 0.18 18.94 -9.65
C THR A 311 -0.74 20.06 -9.17
N LYS A 312 -1.27 20.88 -10.09
CA LYS A 312 -2.20 21.96 -9.77
C LYS A 312 -3.54 21.46 -9.19
N GLU A 313 -3.99 20.27 -9.58
CA GLU A 313 -5.22 19.67 -9.03
C GLU A 313 -5.10 19.29 -7.56
N VAL A 314 -3.89 18.93 -7.11
CA VAL A 314 -3.64 18.37 -5.78
C VAL A 314 -3.32 19.45 -4.74
N PHE A 315 -2.65 20.53 -5.15
CA PHE A 315 -2.20 21.59 -4.25
C PHE A 315 -3.05 22.84 -4.31
N THR A 316 -3.36 23.39 -3.14
CA THR A 316 -3.88 24.76 -3.04
C THR A 316 -2.78 25.79 -3.30
N SER A 317 -3.16 27.06 -3.49
CA SER A 317 -2.22 28.18 -3.64
C SER A 317 -1.28 28.37 -2.44
N THR A 318 -1.66 27.91 -1.27
CA THR A 318 -0.87 27.95 -0.03
C THR A 318 -0.18 26.61 0.29
N ARG A 319 -0.01 25.75 -0.72
CA ARG A 319 0.69 24.45 -0.63
C ARG A 319 0.08 23.44 0.33
N TRP A 320 -1.21 23.52 0.61
CA TRP A 320 -1.92 22.40 1.20
C TRP A 320 -2.26 21.37 0.14
N MET A 321 -1.99 20.13 0.45
CA MET A 321 -2.35 18.99 -0.40
C MET A 321 -3.71 18.45 0.00
N ASN A 322 -4.65 18.38 -0.95
CA ASN A 322 -5.84 17.58 -0.79
C ASN A 322 -5.47 16.09 -0.94
N THR A 323 -5.63 15.31 0.11
CA THR A 323 -5.29 13.88 0.09
C THR A 323 -6.26 13.05 -0.78
N GLY A 324 -7.45 13.59 -1.04
CA GLY A 324 -8.57 12.88 -1.65
C GLY A 324 -9.23 11.88 -0.69
N ASP A 325 -8.86 11.91 0.59
CA ASP A 325 -9.48 11.12 1.65
C ASP A 325 -10.46 11.99 2.46
N VAL A 326 -11.46 11.34 3.05
CA VAL A 326 -12.44 11.93 3.96
C VAL A 326 -12.22 11.37 5.36
N GLY A 327 -12.39 12.23 6.37
CA GLY A 327 -12.23 11.84 7.76
C GLY A 327 -12.52 12.99 8.71
N TYR A 328 -12.23 12.79 9.98
CA TYR A 328 -12.42 13.81 11.02
C TYR A 328 -11.32 13.72 12.08
N ILE A 329 -11.15 14.80 12.85
CA ILE A 329 -10.25 14.84 14.01
C ILE A 329 -11.08 14.61 15.26
N THR A 330 -10.70 13.65 16.09
CA THR A 330 -11.36 13.39 17.39
C THR A 330 -11.07 14.50 18.41
N ASN A 331 -11.79 14.50 19.52
CA ASN A 331 -11.53 15.44 20.62
C ASN A 331 -10.10 15.27 21.19
N ASP A 332 -9.53 14.08 21.10
CA ASP A 332 -8.17 13.77 21.55
C ASP A 332 -7.10 13.97 20.47
N ASP A 333 -7.39 14.76 19.44
CA ASP A 333 -6.47 15.10 18.34
C ASP A 333 -5.99 13.91 17.49
N GLN A 334 -6.76 12.82 17.43
CA GLN A 334 -6.49 11.73 16.52
C GLN A 334 -7.23 11.91 15.20
N LEU A 335 -6.57 11.61 14.09
CA LEU A 335 -7.21 11.57 12.79
C LEU A 335 -7.89 10.21 12.58
N VAL A 336 -9.16 10.23 12.28
CA VAL A 336 -9.92 9.07 11.81
C VAL A 336 -10.12 9.22 10.30
N VAL A 337 -9.67 8.22 9.52
CA VAL A 337 -9.73 8.23 8.06
C VAL A 337 -10.85 7.29 7.60
N ASN A 338 -11.93 7.86 7.11
CA ASN A 338 -13.11 7.11 6.69
C ASN A 338 -12.94 6.43 5.32
N GLY A 339 -12.07 6.98 4.45
CA GLY A 339 -11.78 6.41 3.15
C GLY A 339 -11.60 7.45 2.05
N ARG A 340 -11.57 6.99 0.78
CA ARG A 340 -11.46 7.87 -0.39
C ARG A 340 -12.78 8.57 -0.69
N GLN A 341 -12.72 9.87 -0.96
CA GLN A 341 -13.88 10.62 -1.43
C GLN A 341 -14.47 10.03 -2.73
N SER A 342 -13.60 9.56 -3.63
CA SER A 342 -14.02 8.92 -4.89
C SER A 342 -14.67 7.55 -4.73
N ASP A 343 -14.55 6.93 -3.56
CA ASP A 343 -15.06 5.60 -3.28
C ASP A 343 -16.39 5.63 -2.51
N ILE A 344 -16.81 6.80 -2.04
CA ILE A 344 -18.09 6.99 -1.35
C ILE A 344 -19.22 6.57 -2.29
N ILE A 345 -20.14 5.75 -1.80
CA ILE A 345 -21.25 5.20 -2.56
C ILE A 345 -22.51 6.05 -2.28
N LEU A 346 -23.14 6.55 -3.32
CA LEU A 346 -24.37 7.31 -3.21
C LEU A 346 -25.58 6.39 -3.41
N GLN A 347 -26.17 5.93 -2.31
CA GLN A 347 -27.34 5.06 -2.33
C GLN A 347 -28.57 5.77 -1.73
N TYR A 348 -29.64 5.88 -2.49
CA TYR A 348 -30.90 6.56 -2.07
C TYR A 348 -30.67 7.95 -1.47
N GLY A 349 -29.76 8.74 -2.04
CA GLY A 349 -29.40 10.06 -1.54
C GLY A 349 -28.54 10.08 -0.27
N ARG A 350 -28.09 8.91 0.22
CA ARG A 350 -27.19 8.78 1.36
C ARG A 350 -25.77 8.48 0.88
N LEU A 351 -24.80 9.10 1.53
CA LEU A 351 -23.38 8.85 1.31
C LEU A 351 -22.93 7.69 2.20
N LEU A 352 -22.67 6.53 1.61
CA LEU A 352 -22.19 5.35 2.31
C LEU A 352 -20.68 5.26 2.20
N ILE A 353 -20.03 5.05 3.33
CA ILE A 353 -18.58 4.89 3.43
C ILE A 353 -18.25 3.39 3.32
N PRO A 354 -17.58 2.93 2.24
CA PRO A 354 -17.32 1.51 2.02
C PRO A 354 -16.63 0.81 3.20
N SER A 355 -15.66 1.47 3.83
CA SER A 355 -14.91 0.87 4.93
C SER A 355 -15.78 0.51 6.14
N GLN A 356 -16.85 1.25 6.40
CA GLN A 356 -17.76 0.95 7.49
C GLN A 356 -18.54 -0.34 7.22
N ILE A 357 -18.94 -0.57 5.98
CA ILE A 357 -19.60 -1.79 5.54
C ILE A 357 -18.59 -2.96 5.57
N GLU A 358 -17.39 -2.71 5.06
CA GLU A 358 -16.29 -3.67 5.04
C GLU A 358 -15.94 -4.15 6.46
N ASP A 359 -15.94 -3.26 7.45
CA ASP A 359 -15.62 -3.61 8.85
C ASP A 359 -16.64 -4.56 9.47
N VAL A 360 -17.93 -4.36 9.20
CA VAL A 360 -18.99 -5.25 9.70
C VAL A 360 -18.82 -6.65 9.11
N ILE A 361 -18.62 -6.75 7.80
CA ILE A 361 -18.45 -8.05 7.13
C ILE A 361 -17.12 -8.72 7.53
N LYS A 362 -16.08 -7.94 7.80
CA LYS A 362 -14.76 -8.43 8.19
C LYS A 362 -14.74 -9.19 9.52
N ILE A 363 -15.71 -8.95 10.39
CA ILE A 363 -15.85 -9.67 11.68
C ILE A 363 -16.36 -11.10 11.48
N HIS A 364 -16.92 -11.42 10.30
CA HIS A 364 -17.37 -12.78 10.02
C HIS A 364 -16.21 -13.77 10.12
N PRO A 365 -16.36 -14.90 10.88
CA PRO A 365 -15.24 -15.80 11.20
C PRO A 365 -14.60 -16.51 10.01
N ASP A 366 -15.30 -16.59 8.88
CA ASP A 366 -14.83 -17.26 7.67
C ASP A 366 -14.43 -16.28 6.55
N VAL A 367 -14.47 -14.95 6.79
CA VAL A 367 -14.09 -13.92 5.83
C VAL A 367 -12.64 -13.53 6.00
N PHE A 368 -11.86 -13.64 4.92
CA PHE A 368 -10.49 -13.17 4.85
C PHE A 368 -10.38 -11.69 4.49
N ASP A 369 -10.99 -11.29 3.38
CA ASP A 369 -10.98 -9.91 2.92
C ASP A 369 -12.32 -9.52 2.30
N VAL A 370 -12.65 -8.23 2.39
CA VAL A 370 -13.86 -7.67 1.83
C VAL A 370 -13.58 -6.30 1.23
N VAL A 371 -14.23 -6.00 0.12
CA VAL A 371 -14.19 -4.70 -0.57
C VAL A 371 -15.59 -4.36 -1.03
N ALA A 372 -16.13 -3.24 -0.56
CA ALA A 372 -17.40 -2.72 -1.02
C ALA A 372 -17.20 -1.83 -2.26
N VAL A 373 -17.99 -2.09 -3.29
CA VAL A 373 -17.98 -1.33 -4.55
C VAL A 373 -19.39 -0.91 -4.96
N PRO A 374 -19.53 0.25 -5.64
CA PRO A 374 -20.81 0.69 -6.16
C PRO A 374 -21.21 -0.08 -7.42
N VAL A 375 -22.47 -0.44 -7.50
CA VAL A 375 -23.15 -0.99 -8.68
C VAL A 375 -24.17 0.06 -9.14
N PRO A 376 -24.11 0.57 -10.37
CA PRO A 376 -25.10 1.52 -10.88
C PRO A 376 -26.52 0.98 -10.80
N ASP A 377 -27.48 1.83 -10.41
CA ASP A 377 -28.87 1.47 -10.27
C ASP A 377 -29.79 2.67 -10.57
N ASP A 378 -30.83 2.46 -11.38
CA ASP A 378 -31.73 3.52 -11.84
C ASP A 378 -32.58 4.15 -10.73
N SER A 379 -32.87 3.38 -9.67
CA SER A 379 -33.72 3.82 -8.57
C SER A 379 -32.96 4.37 -7.37
N ALA A 380 -31.72 3.91 -7.18
CA ALA A 380 -30.92 4.22 -6.01
C ALA A 380 -29.68 5.07 -6.32
N PHE A 381 -29.42 5.41 -7.58
CA PHE A 381 -28.17 5.91 -8.13
C PHE A 381 -27.09 4.82 -8.17
N GLU A 382 -26.76 4.28 -7.02
CA GLU A 382 -25.84 3.18 -6.83
C GLU A 382 -26.38 2.25 -5.74
N LYS A 383 -26.06 0.97 -5.86
CA LYS A 383 -26.27 -0.05 -4.82
C LYS A 383 -24.94 -0.63 -4.39
N VAL A 384 -24.84 -1.01 -3.14
CA VAL A 384 -23.61 -1.61 -2.61
C VAL A 384 -23.50 -3.06 -3.01
N CYS A 385 -22.33 -3.43 -3.53
CA CYS A 385 -21.90 -4.82 -3.67
C CYS A 385 -20.73 -5.10 -2.73
N ALA A 386 -20.89 -6.02 -1.80
CA ALA A 386 -19.82 -6.57 -1.00
C ALA A 386 -19.09 -7.67 -1.78
N CYS A 387 -17.86 -7.43 -2.16
CA CYS A 387 -16.96 -8.44 -2.73
C CYS A 387 -16.23 -9.12 -1.59
N VAL A 388 -16.31 -10.43 -1.47
CA VAL A 388 -15.79 -11.18 -0.33
C VAL A 388 -14.83 -12.26 -0.78
N VAL A 389 -13.69 -12.36 -0.09
CA VAL A 389 -12.75 -13.49 -0.19
C VAL A 389 -12.81 -14.26 1.11
N PRO A 390 -13.14 -15.57 1.08
CA PRO A 390 -13.14 -16.42 2.27
C PRO A 390 -11.74 -16.68 2.81
N LEU A 391 -11.64 -17.05 4.08
CA LEU A 391 -10.41 -17.61 4.65
C LEU A 391 -10.03 -18.93 3.93
N PRO A 392 -8.75 -19.24 3.78
CA PRO A 392 -8.29 -20.47 3.17
C PRO A 392 -8.95 -21.72 3.79
N GLY A 393 -9.51 -22.57 2.92
CA GLY A 393 -10.23 -23.79 3.35
C GLY A 393 -11.61 -23.56 3.96
N ARG A 394 -12.12 -22.31 3.91
CA ARG A 394 -13.48 -21.96 4.33
C ARG A 394 -14.36 -21.68 3.11
N THR A 395 -15.65 -21.84 3.30
CA THR A 395 -16.66 -21.54 2.28
C THR A 395 -17.72 -20.63 2.89
N VAL A 396 -18.07 -19.57 2.19
CA VAL A 396 -19.18 -18.66 2.55
C VAL A 396 -20.07 -18.48 1.34
N THR A 397 -21.35 -18.33 1.57
CA THR A 397 -22.34 -18.02 0.51
C THR A 397 -22.73 -16.54 0.56
N PRO A 398 -23.24 -15.97 -0.53
CA PRO A 398 -23.79 -14.61 -0.51
C PRO A 398 -24.86 -14.43 0.56
N GLU A 399 -25.70 -15.43 0.77
CA GLU A 399 -26.79 -15.45 1.74
C GLU A 399 -26.25 -15.44 3.18
N ASP A 400 -25.15 -16.17 3.46
CA ASP A 400 -24.51 -16.17 4.78
C ASP A 400 -24.00 -14.78 5.13
N ILE A 401 -23.33 -14.11 4.18
CA ILE A 401 -22.77 -12.77 4.38
C ILE A 401 -23.89 -11.72 4.54
N GLN A 402 -24.96 -11.79 3.72
CA GLN A 402 -26.10 -10.89 3.86
C GLN A 402 -26.77 -11.09 5.21
N LYS A 403 -27.06 -12.32 5.59
CA LYS A 403 -27.65 -12.64 6.90
C LYS A 403 -26.77 -12.11 8.03
N PHE A 404 -25.47 -12.36 7.97
CA PHE A 404 -24.53 -11.89 8.98
C PHE A 404 -24.51 -10.35 9.07
N TYR A 405 -24.50 -9.65 7.93
CA TYR A 405 -24.51 -8.20 7.88
C TYR A 405 -25.76 -7.58 8.51
N PHE A 406 -26.92 -8.22 8.34
CA PHE A 406 -28.22 -7.76 8.87
C PHE A 406 -28.51 -8.29 10.28
N GLU A 407 -27.74 -9.24 10.82
CA GLU A 407 -27.88 -9.65 12.22
C GLU A 407 -27.43 -8.50 13.17
N PRO A 408 -28.15 -8.28 14.28
CA PRO A 408 -27.79 -7.23 15.25
C PRO A 408 -26.54 -7.64 16.03
N ILE A 409 -25.37 -7.52 15.40
CA ILE A 409 -24.08 -7.89 16.00
C ILE A 409 -23.62 -6.86 17.03
N MET A 410 -24.03 -5.59 16.89
CA MET A 410 -23.79 -4.54 17.87
C MET A 410 -24.95 -3.51 17.83
N PRO A 411 -25.56 -3.17 18.97
CA PRO A 411 -26.60 -2.11 19.03
C PRO A 411 -26.13 -0.76 18.51
N PHE A 412 -24.83 -0.49 18.59
CA PHE A 412 -24.18 0.75 18.18
C PHE A 412 -24.09 0.91 16.64
N VAL A 413 -24.07 -0.21 15.90
CA VAL A 413 -24.00 -0.21 14.44
C VAL A 413 -25.38 0.02 13.82
N GLN A 414 -26.46 -0.34 14.51
CA GLN A 414 -27.84 -0.23 14.01
C GLN A 414 -28.33 1.21 13.84
N GLU A 415 -27.86 2.17 14.65
CA GLU A 415 -28.26 3.58 14.49
C GLU A 415 -27.60 4.26 13.28
N ALA A 416 -26.46 3.78 12.84
CA ALA A 416 -25.71 4.36 11.72
C ALA A 416 -26.06 3.74 10.35
N PHE A 417 -26.57 2.52 10.31
CA PHE A 417 -26.80 1.76 9.07
C PHE A 417 -28.27 1.38 8.92
N SER A 418 -28.92 1.87 7.86
CA SER A 418 -30.22 1.35 7.46
C SER A 418 -30.05 -0.05 6.86
N TYR A 419 -31.02 -0.92 7.11
CA TYR A 419 -31.07 -2.34 6.71
C TYR A 419 -30.91 -2.61 5.18
N ASP A 420 -30.81 -1.58 4.35
CA ASP A 420 -30.79 -1.68 2.89
C ASP A 420 -29.40 -1.42 2.27
N SER A 421 -28.29 -1.45 3.06
CA SER A 421 -27.00 -0.99 2.54
C SER A 421 -26.31 -1.96 1.61
N VAL A 422 -26.41 -3.30 1.83
CA VAL A 422 -25.74 -4.32 1.01
C VAL A 422 -26.75 -5.09 0.17
N GLU A 423 -26.87 -4.68 -1.09
CA GLU A 423 -27.82 -5.32 -2.04
C GLU A 423 -27.23 -6.59 -2.66
N TYR A 424 -25.94 -6.55 -2.99
CA TYR A 424 -25.26 -7.64 -3.65
C TYR A 424 -24.09 -8.16 -2.83
N VAL A 425 -23.87 -9.46 -2.89
CA VAL A 425 -22.66 -10.11 -2.39
C VAL A 425 -22.08 -10.96 -3.50
N VAL A 426 -20.78 -10.81 -3.77
CA VAL A 426 -20.08 -11.60 -4.78
C VAL A 426 -18.83 -12.21 -4.16
N ILE A 427 -18.72 -13.54 -4.24
CA ILE A 427 -17.58 -14.27 -3.70
C ILE A 427 -16.48 -14.36 -4.76
N PHE A 428 -15.25 -14.16 -4.33
CA PHE A 428 -14.01 -14.23 -5.12
C PHE A 428 -13.01 -15.17 -4.44
N ASP A 429 -12.21 -15.86 -5.24
CA ASP A 429 -11.06 -16.62 -4.71
C ASP A 429 -9.94 -15.66 -4.29
N GLU A 430 -9.72 -14.60 -5.07
CA GLU A 430 -8.78 -13.51 -4.79
C GLU A 430 -9.22 -12.21 -5.46
N PHE A 431 -8.80 -11.07 -4.91
CA PHE A 431 -9.05 -9.78 -5.54
C PHE A 431 -7.99 -9.43 -6.58
N PRO A 432 -8.39 -8.78 -7.70
CA PRO A 432 -7.44 -8.15 -8.59
C PRO A 432 -6.68 -7.07 -7.82
N THR A 433 -5.35 -7.08 -7.86
CA THR A 433 -4.52 -6.15 -7.11
C THR A 433 -3.79 -5.15 -7.99
N LEU A 434 -3.53 -3.97 -7.46
CA LEU A 434 -2.58 -3.00 -7.99
C LEU A 434 -1.14 -3.51 -7.76
N TYR A 435 -0.16 -2.87 -8.42
CA TYR A 435 1.26 -3.18 -8.18
C TYR A 435 1.69 -2.95 -6.72
N THR A 436 0.95 -2.13 -5.96
CA THR A 436 1.14 -1.90 -4.52
C THR A 436 0.60 -3.03 -3.63
N GLY A 437 -0.07 -4.03 -4.21
CA GLY A 437 -0.75 -5.09 -3.47
C GLY A 437 -2.14 -4.70 -2.94
N LYS A 438 -2.60 -3.47 -3.15
CA LYS A 438 -3.96 -3.04 -2.80
C LYS A 438 -4.98 -3.60 -3.79
N PRO A 439 -6.23 -3.90 -3.37
CA PRO A 439 -7.30 -4.26 -4.29
C PRO A 439 -7.49 -3.19 -5.37
N ASN A 440 -7.63 -3.65 -6.61
CA ASN A 440 -7.96 -2.78 -7.72
C ASN A 440 -9.47 -2.64 -7.83
N LYS A 441 -10.03 -1.68 -7.12
CA LYS A 441 -11.48 -1.43 -7.08
C LYS A 441 -12.10 -1.24 -8.47
N ARG A 442 -11.37 -0.61 -9.41
CA ARG A 442 -11.87 -0.41 -10.78
C ARG A 442 -12.04 -1.74 -11.52
N ALA A 443 -11.01 -2.60 -11.49
CA ALA A 443 -11.11 -3.93 -12.08
C ALA A 443 -12.16 -4.78 -11.38
N LEU A 444 -12.24 -4.68 -10.05
CA LEU A 444 -13.22 -5.40 -9.25
C LEU A 444 -14.65 -4.98 -9.60
N LYS A 445 -14.91 -3.66 -9.75
CA LYS A 445 -16.21 -3.15 -10.22
C LYS A 445 -16.61 -3.73 -11.58
N THR A 446 -15.68 -3.78 -12.56
CA THR A 446 -15.94 -4.39 -13.87
C THR A 446 -16.32 -5.87 -13.72
N MET A 447 -15.54 -6.65 -12.96
CA MET A 447 -15.83 -8.07 -12.71
C MET A 447 -17.18 -8.30 -12.01
N VAL A 448 -17.53 -7.41 -11.07
CA VAL A 448 -18.86 -7.45 -10.40
C VAL A 448 -19.98 -7.22 -11.40
N LEU A 449 -19.86 -6.20 -12.26
CA LEU A 449 -20.88 -5.91 -13.28
C LEU A 449 -21.08 -7.08 -14.24
N GLU A 450 -19.98 -7.71 -14.67
CA GLU A 450 -20.02 -8.93 -15.50
C GLU A 450 -20.73 -10.09 -14.79
N LYS A 451 -20.36 -10.37 -13.52
CA LYS A 451 -20.97 -11.44 -12.71
C LYS A 451 -22.46 -11.21 -12.43
N LEU A 452 -22.88 -9.95 -12.31
CA LEU A 452 -24.28 -9.57 -12.09
C LEU A 452 -25.08 -9.40 -13.38
N GLY A 453 -24.47 -9.56 -14.56
CA GLY A 453 -25.13 -9.36 -15.86
C GLY A 453 -25.54 -7.90 -16.10
N LYS A 454 -24.78 -6.95 -15.55
CA LYS A 454 -25.02 -5.48 -15.63
C LYS A 454 -23.89 -4.75 -16.37
N ALA A 455 -23.00 -5.48 -17.08
CA ALA A 455 -21.87 -4.93 -17.84
C ALA A 455 -22.31 -4.26 -19.15
#